data_0e354c6a5c9833ac7a5c7e780785854d
#
_entry.id   0e354c6a5c9833ac7a5c7e780785854d
#
_cell.length_a   1.000
_cell.length_b   1.000
_cell.length_c   1.000
_cell.angle_alpha   90.00
_cell.angle_beta   90.00
_cell.angle_gamma   90.00
#
_symmetry.space_group_name_H-M   'P 1'
#
loop_
_entity.id
_entity.type
_entity.pdbx_description
1 polymer ?
#
loop_
_entity_poly.entity_id
_entity_poly.type
_entity_poly.pdbx_seq_one_letter_code
_entity_poly.pdbx_strand_id
1 'polypeptide(L)'
;YQGKRPTRYLPYMFTRAVLLDPSKLDIPLYENIWQANLPSINAAKLAFEWIEGEQLRKLEDTFEALTAGMLNDLYRNLAWLLKGVSTIVMACADTRIASDLRPSFLNDEVVNDLRLLPRFINRLAFRVNTGLTDKALWLTTLNKIYPERGFKLTRIEMLNISSSEYYKPEYLSQGEQEAEEFRLELFKNIKPTPHKKSNWLRDAAKVWKINQRSLAAERHVLKSKKIGFEKQFKTYYDARGIEYEQAFEVLLSLAEINYIKLDDGKRTGAPDYLLSFTNSPDIVVELKTKLGENLVDFNGATDVLRASELYGYGDNFCVTLCHPGVDPSVLPIIEKCGRLSIVEGHDLGEALLRLLSGNLTQEQLWQWLSIPGAASAEDLPMKEYSFN
;
A
#
# COMPACT_ATOMS: atom_id res chain seq x y z
N TYR A 1 13.81 -40.05 15.20
CA TYR A 1 14.22 -39.95 13.81
C TYR A 1 15.41 -40.88 13.59
N GLN A 2 15.15 -42.09 13.25
CA GLN A 2 16.18 -42.94 12.70
C GLN A 2 16.33 -42.59 11.22
N GLY A 3 16.93 -41.44 11.00
CA GLY A 3 16.91 -40.83 9.72
C GLY A 3 17.87 -41.44 8.73
N LYS A 4 17.34 -41.90 7.66
CA LYS A 4 18.10 -42.13 6.45
C LYS A 4 18.42 -40.81 5.70
N ARG A 5 18.00 -39.67 6.18
CA ARG A 5 18.41 -38.34 5.71
C ARG A 5 18.54 -37.44 6.91
N PRO A 6 19.62 -36.64 7.01
CA PRO A 6 19.60 -35.52 7.90
C PRO A 6 18.29 -34.81 7.55
N THR A 7 17.46 -34.77 8.52
CA THR A 7 16.12 -34.27 8.35
C THR A 7 16.22 -32.92 7.67
N ARG A 8 15.43 -32.71 6.67
CA ARG A 8 15.16 -31.36 6.16
C ARG A 8 14.54 -30.47 7.24
N TYR A 9 14.46 -30.98 8.45
CA TYR A 9 14.01 -30.24 9.61
C TYR A 9 15.11 -29.33 10.06
N LEU A 10 14.74 -28.08 10.13
CA LEU A 10 15.62 -27.01 10.52
C LEU A 10 16.13 -27.25 11.96
N PRO A 11 17.39 -27.01 12.26
CA PRO A 11 17.95 -27.23 13.59
C PRO A 11 17.16 -26.58 14.72
N TYR A 12 16.52 -25.42 14.46
CA TYR A 12 15.69 -24.73 15.45
C TYR A 12 14.49 -25.57 15.94
N MET A 13 14.05 -26.55 15.17
CA MET A 13 12.96 -27.46 15.59
C MET A 13 13.36 -28.37 16.75
N PHE A 14 14.64 -28.55 16.98
CA PHE A 14 15.17 -29.40 18.05
C PHE A 14 15.72 -28.60 19.23
N THR A 15 15.81 -27.28 19.10
CA THR A 15 16.27 -26.43 20.20
C THR A 15 15.16 -26.19 21.21
N ARG A 16 15.53 -26.08 22.47
CA ARG A 16 14.66 -25.62 23.56
C ARG A 16 14.70 -24.09 23.69
N ALA A 17 15.57 -23.43 22.95
CA ALA A 17 15.65 -21.99 22.96
C ALA A 17 14.41 -21.40 22.29
N VAL A 18 13.78 -20.42 22.94
CA VAL A 18 12.66 -19.65 22.40
C VAL A 18 13.19 -18.34 21.85
N LEU A 19 13.12 -18.13 20.54
CA LEU A 19 13.58 -16.91 19.88
C LEU A 19 12.66 -15.72 20.09
N LEU A 20 11.37 -15.98 20.23
CA LEU A 20 10.36 -14.98 20.52
C LEU A 20 9.83 -15.22 21.93
N ASP A 21 9.79 -14.16 22.74
CA ASP A 21 9.18 -14.20 24.06
C ASP A 21 7.66 -14.43 23.91
N PRO A 22 7.13 -15.56 24.38
CA PRO A 22 5.70 -15.87 24.21
C PRO A 22 4.78 -14.87 24.92
N SER A 23 5.26 -14.19 25.97
CA SER A 23 4.47 -13.18 26.68
C SER A 23 4.18 -11.93 25.85
N LYS A 24 4.89 -11.75 24.72
CA LYS A 24 4.69 -10.65 23.76
C LYS A 24 3.74 -11.02 22.62
N LEU A 25 3.22 -12.25 22.62
CA LEU A 25 2.23 -12.67 21.66
C LEU A 25 0.83 -12.36 22.23
N ASP A 26 0.07 -11.52 21.54
CA ASP A 26 -1.35 -11.25 21.85
C ASP A 26 -2.26 -12.46 21.51
N ILE A 27 -1.76 -13.65 21.68
CA ILE A 27 -2.50 -14.88 21.41
C ILE A 27 -2.52 -15.70 22.69
N PRO A 28 -3.70 -16.12 23.18
CA PRO A 28 -3.77 -17.04 24.31
C PRO A 28 -3.11 -18.36 23.93
N LEU A 29 -1.93 -18.58 24.47
CA LEU A 29 -1.22 -19.85 24.30
C LEU A 29 -1.82 -20.85 25.28
N TYR A 30 -2.23 -22.02 24.79
CA TYR A 30 -2.72 -23.10 25.65
C TYR A 30 -1.64 -23.56 26.61
N GLU A 31 -1.99 -23.88 27.84
CA GLU A 31 -1.06 -24.17 28.96
C GLU A 31 -0.01 -25.28 28.71
N ASN A 32 -0.20 -26.14 27.71
CA ASN A 32 0.70 -27.26 27.39
C ASN A 32 1.52 -27.09 26.09
N ILE A 33 1.74 -25.86 25.66
CA ILE A 33 2.33 -25.53 24.36
C ILE A 33 3.85 -25.79 24.25
N TRP A 34 4.56 -25.75 25.36
CA TRP A 34 6.00 -25.53 25.39
C TRP A 34 6.87 -26.47 24.56
N GLN A 35 6.57 -27.76 24.51
CA GLN A 35 7.44 -28.69 23.78
C GLN A 35 7.01 -28.90 22.31
N ALA A 36 5.72 -28.92 22.03
CA ALA A 36 5.21 -29.16 20.69
C ALA A 36 5.26 -27.93 19.80
N ASN A 37 5.26 -26.72 20.39
CA ASN A 37 5.13 -25.44 19.64
C ASN A 37 6.42 -24.63 19.55
N LEU A 38 7.49 -24.98 20.25
CA LEU A 38 8.79 -24.32 20.10
C LEU A 38 9.26 -24.20 18.64
N PRO A 39 9.17 -25.26 17.83
CA PRO A 39 9.51 -25.17 16.41
C PRO A 39 8.67 -24.14 15.66
N SER A 40 7.37 -24.07 15.97
CA SER A 40 6.46 -23.10 15.32
C SER A 40 6.75 -21.66 15.74
N ILE A 41 7.05 -21.42 17.01
CA ILE A 41 7.45 -20.11 17.54
C ILE A 41 8.75 -19.65 16.88
N ASN A 42 9.75 -20.54 16.80
CA ASN A 42 11.01 -20.23 16.16
C ASN A 42 10.85 -19.98 14.65
N ALA A 43 10.01 -20.76 13.98
CA ALA A 43 9.66 -20.53 12.57
C ALA A 43 8.96 -19.17 12.34
N ALA A 44 8.04 -18.81 13.24
CA ALA A 44 7.35 -17.51 13.19
C ALA A 44 8.34 -16.36 13.40
N LYS A 45 9.27 -16.48 14.35
CA LYS A 45 10.32 -15.47 14.58
C LYS A 45 11.21 -15.27 13.35
N LEU A 46 11.71 -16.37 12.76
CA LEU A 46 12.51 -16.31 11.53
C LEU A 46 11.73 -15.69 10.37
N ALA A 47 10.45 -16.05 10.21
CA ALA A 47 9.61 -15.48 9.18
C ALA A 47 9.32 -13.99 9.42
N PHE A 48 9.12 -13.58 10.67
CA PHE A 48 8.92 -12.19 11.04
C PHE A 48 10.15 -11.33 10.68
N GLU A 49 11.35 -11.74 11.11
CA GLU A 49 12.60 -11.04 10.77
C GLU A 49 12.83 -10.99 9.25
N TRP A 50 12.50 -12.08 8.55
CA TRP A 50 12.58 -12.13 7.10
C TRP A 50 11.70 -11.12 6.39
N ILE A 51 10.42 -10.99 6.80
CA ILE A 51 9.49 -10.02 6.20
C ILE A 51 9.76 -8.57 6.63
N GLU A 52 10.45 -8.35 7.74
CA GLU A 52 10.91 -7.03 8.17
C GLU A 52 12.22 -6.60 7.49
N GLY A 53 12.75 -7.43 6.61
CA GLY A 53 13.88 -7.06 5.75
C GLY A 53 15.23 -7.59 6.20
N GLU A 54 15.29 -8.43 7.25
CA GLU A 54 16.57 -8.95 7.75
C GLU A 54 17.32 -9.73 6.66
N GLN A 55 18.63 -9.62 6.64
CA GLN A 55 19.48 -10.29 5.67
C GLN A 55 19.48 -11.81 5.89
N LEU A 56 19.38 -12.56 4.79
CA LEU A 56 19.36 -14.01 4.85
C LEU A 56 20.56 -14.60 5.59
N ARG A 57 21.74 -14.01 5.38
CA ARG A 57 22.98 -14.46 6.05
C ARG A 57 22.91 -14.31 7.57
N LYS A 58 22.34 -13.21 8.06
CA LYS A 58 22.15 -13.00 9.50
C LYS A 58 21.16 -14.00 10.09
N LEU A 59 20.14 -14.36 9.33
CA LEU A 59 19.18 -15.40 9.73
C LEU A 59 19.83 -16.79 9.76
N GLU A 60 20.76 -17.09 8.82
CA GLU A 60 21.53 -18.33 8.84
C GLU A 60 22.36 -18.46 10.13
N ASP A 61 22.92 -17.35 10.60
CA ASP A 61 23.77 -17.33 11.82
C ASP A 61 22.95 -17.49 13.12
N THR A 62 21.59 -17.52 13.05
CA THR A 62 20.73 -17.64 14.24
C THR A 62 20.87 -19.02 14.90
N PHE A 63 21.08 -20.07 14.11
CA PHE A 63 21.25 -21.44 14.58
C PHE A 63 22.39 -22.13 13.82
N GLU A 64 23.13 -22.96 14.54
CA GLU A 64 24.12 -23.85 13.93
C GLU A 64 23.48 -24.73 12.85
N ALA A 65 24.16 -24.88 11.72
CA ALA A 65 23.74 -25.64 10.54
C ALA A 65 22.44 -25.17 9.85
N LEU A 66 21.92 -23.99 10.17
CA LEU A 66 20.86 -23.38 9.41
C LEU A 66 21.41 -22.84 8.10
N THR A 67 20.77 -23.16 6.98
CA THR A 67 21.22 -22.74 5.65
C THR A 67 20.17 -21.94 4.89
N ALA A 68 20.61 -21.12 3.93
CA ALA A 68 19.73 -20.36 3.06
C ALA A 68 18.68 -21.23 2.34
N GLY A 69 19.07 -22.47 1.95
CA GLY A 69 18.15 -23.41 1.33
C GLY A 69 17.04 -23.84 2.28
N MET A 70 17.38 -24.14 3.54
CA MET A 70 16.42 -24.51 4.57
C MET A 70 15.47 -23.36 4.90
N LEU A 71 15.98 -22.14 5.00
CA LEU A 71 15.16 -20.93 5.21
C LEU A 71 14.19 -20.69 4.04
N ASN A 72 14.67 -20.80 2.81
CA ASN A 72 13.82 -20.65 1.63
C ASN A 72 12.71 -21.70 1.57
N ASP A 73 13.00 -22.95 1.93
CA ASP A 73 11.98 -24.00 2.02
C ASP A 73 10.97 -23.72 3.13
N LEU A 74 11.42 -23.22 4.30
CA LEU A 74 10.54 -22.78 5.38
C LEU A 74 9.58 -21.70 4.90
N TYR A 75 10.10 -20.61 4.30
CA TYR A 75 9.28 -19.48 3.87
C TYR A 75 8.29 -19.87 2.76
N ARG A 76 8.71 -20.73 1.83
CA ARG A 76 7.83 -21.26 0.79
C ARG A 76 6.70 -22.09 1.38
N ASN A 77 7.00 -22.96 2.32
CA ASN A 77 6.01 -23.80 2.99
C ASN A 77 5.03 -22.96 3.83
N LEU A 78 5.52 -21.98 4.59
CA LEU A 78 4.67 -21.04 5.33
C LEU A 78 3.75 -20.24 4.40
N ALA A 79 4.29 -19.72 3.31
CA ALA A 79 3.50 -18.98 2.32
C ALA A 79 2.42 -19.86 1.68
N TRP A 80 2.73 -21.14 1.42
CA TRP A 80 1.75 -22.10 0.91
C TRP A 80 0.65 -22.40 1.93
N LEU A 81 1.01 -22.61 3.20
CA LEU A 81 0.05 -22.81 4.29
C LEU A 81 -0.88 -21.59 4.46
N LEU A 82 -0.32 -20.39 4.48
CA LEU A 82 -1.11 -19.14 4.57
C LEU A 82 -2.10 -19.01 3.40
N LYS A 83 -1.70 -19.36 2.18
CA LYS A 83 -2.62 -19.37 1.04
C LYS A 83 -3.73 -20.41 1.22
N GLY A 84 -3.41 -21.57 1.76
CA GLY A 84 -4.40 -22.60 2.12
C GLY A 84 -5.42 -22.07 3.13
N VAL A 85 -4.94 -21.43 4.20
CA VAL A 85 -5.81 -20.76 5.20
C VAL A 85 -6.68 -19.71 4.56
N SER A 86 -6.11 -18.83 3.70
CA SER A 86 -6.88 -17.84 2.96
C SER A 86 -8.00 -18.45 2.13
N THR A 87 -7.73 -19.59 1.48
CA THR A 87 -8.75 -20.29 0.67
C THR A 87 -9.89 -20.84 1.55
N ILE A 88 -9.56 -21.41 2.71
CA ILE A 88 -10.54 -21.90 3.69
C ILE A 88 -11.39 -20.72 4.20
N VAL A 89 -10.76 -19.63 4.60
CA VAL A 89 -11.47 -18.42 5.07
C VAL A 89 -12.41 -17.86 3.99
N MET A 90 -11.97 -17.82 2.72
CA MET A 90 -12.83 -17.42 1.61
C MET A 90 -14.05 -18.32 1.46
N ALA A 91 -13.88 -19.64 1.65
CA ALA A 91 -15.00 -20.58 1.59
C ALA A 91 -15.97 -20.37 2.76
N CYS A 92 -15.48 -20.13 3.97
CA CYS A 92 -16.30 -19.81 5.16
C CYS A 92 -17.04 -18.48 5.00
N ALA A 93 -16.44 -17.50 4.31
CA ALA A 93 -16.99 -16.18 4.07
C ALA A 93 -17.88 -16.09 2.82
N ASP A 94 -18.22 -17.20 2.17
CA ASP A 94 -19.02 -17.21 0.95
C ASP A 94 -20.50 -16.88 1.27
N THR A 95 -20.91 -15.67 0.92
CA THR A 95 -22.27 -15.18 1.15
C THR A 95 -23.33 -15.83 0.25
N ARG A 96 -22.92 -16.63 -0.74
CA ARG A 96 -23.86 -17.39 -1.60
C ARG A 96 -24.42 -18.62 -0.88
N ILE A 97 -23.76 -19.06 0.21
CA ILE A 97 -24.27 -20.11 1.07
C ILE A 97 -25.34 -19.52 1.97
N ALA A 98 -26.56 -20.05 1.88
CA ALA A 98 -27.67 -19.62 2.72
C ALA A 98 -27.36 -19.81 4.22
N SER A 99 -27.85 -18.92 5.05
CA SER A 99 -27.49 -18.89 6.50
C SER A 99 -27.90 -20.16 7.25
N ASP A 100 -28.98 -20.83 6.83
CA ASP A 100 -29.45 -22.09 7.38
C ASP A 100 -28.59 -23.31 7.01
N LEU A 101 -27.75 -23.17 5.98
CA LEU A 101 -26.78 -24.20 5.56
C LEU A 101 -25.39 -24.00 6.17
N ARG A 102 -25.18 -22.92 6.94
CA ARG A 102 -23.92 -22.64 7.59
C ARG A 102 -23.86 -23.28 8.98
N PRO A 103 -22.68 -23.70 9.45
CA PRO A 103 -22.49 -24.03 10.86
C PRO A 103 -22.92 -22.87 11.77
N SER A 104 -23.51 -23.16 12.90
CA SER A 104 -24.09 -22.15 13.82
C SER A 104 -23.10 -21.08 14.29
N PHE A 105 -21.81 -21.38 14.33
CA PHE A 105 -20.76 -20.44 14.69
C PHE A 105 -20.39 -19.45 13.56
N LEU A 106 -20.85 -19.69 12.31
CA LEU A 106 -20.66 -18.80 11.17
C LEU A 106 -21.92 -17.95 10.94
N ASN A 107 -22.27 -17.14 11.93
CA ASN A 107 -23.34 -16.16 11.78
C ASN A 107 -22.94 -15.03 10.80
N ASP A 108 -23.87 -14.17 10.45
CA ASP A 108 -23.63 -13.11 9.44
C ASP A 108 -22.56 -12.10 9.88
N GLU A 109 -22.43 -11.82 11.17
CA GLU A 109 -21.39 -10.94 11.73
C GLU A 109 -20.00 -11.55 11.50
N VAL A 110 -19.79 -12.79 11.92
CA VAL A 110 -18.54 -13.53 11.71
C VAL A 110 -18.21 -13.65 10.22
N VAL A 111 -19.20 -13.95 9.37
CA VAL A 111 -18.99 -14.03 7.91
C VAL A 111 -18.52 -12.68 7.34
N ASN A 112 -19.11 -11.57 7.79
CA ASN A 112 -18.70 -10.25 7.34
C ASN A 112 -17.26 -9.92 7.75
N ASP A 113 -16.86 -10.26 8.97
CA ASP A 113 -15.48 -10.08 9.44
C ASP A 113 -14.49 -10.95 8.67
N LEU A 114 -14.84 -12.19 8.42
CA LEU A 114 -14.00 -13.11 7.63
C LEU A 114 -13.78 -12.66 6.19
N ARG A 115 -14.69 -11.89 5.59
CA ARG A 115 -14.56 -11.45 4.16
C ARG A 115 -13.32 -10.64 3.86
N LEU A 116 -12.80 -9.91 4.85
CA LEU A 116 -11.62 -9.07 4.68
C LEU A 116 -10.31 -9.82 4.95
N LEU A 117 -10.36 -10.81 5.82
CA LEU A 117 -9.19 -11.55 6.27
C LEU A 117 -8.38 -12.22 5.15
N PRO A 118 -8.96 -12.81 4.08
CA PRO A 118 -8.18 -13.39 2.99
C PRO A 118 -7.19 -12.43 2.32
N ARG A 119 -7.53 -11.14 2.24
CA ARG A 119 -6.64 -10.12 1.67
C ARG A 119 -5.36 -9.99 2.50
N PHE A 120 -5.50 -9.93 3.82
CA PHE A 120 -4.36 -9.83 4.74
C PHE A 120 -3.51 -11.09 4.71
N ILE A 121 -4.16 -12.26 4.79
CA ILE A 121 -3.44 -13.55 4.77
C ILE A 121 -2.68 -13.70 3.44
N ASN A 122 -3.27 -13.37 2.30
CA ASN A 122 -2.58 -13.44 1.01
C ASN A 122 -1.43 -12.44 0.91
N ARG A 123 -1.59 -11.23 1.47
CA ARG A 123 -0.51 -10.23 1.54
C ARG A 123 0.62 -10.74 2.43
N LEU A 124 0.31 -11.29 3.60
CA LEU A 124 1.30 -11.90 4.48
C LEU A 124 2.01 -13.08 3.79
N ALA A 125 1.26 -13.96 3.12
CA ALA A 125 1.82 -15.07 2.35
C ALA A 125 2.80 -14.57 1.27
N PHE A 126 2.47 -13.47 0.62
CA PHE A 126 3.34 -12.85 -0.39
C PHE A 126 4.59 -12.25 0.23
N ARG A 127 4.47 -11.55 1.38
CA ARG A 127 5.62 -11.05 2.14
C ARG A 127 6.55 -12.18 2.58
N VAL A 128 5.99 -13.24 3.15
CA VAL A 128 6.77 -14.41 3.57
C VAL A 128 7.51 -15.04 2.40
N ASN A 129 6.84 -15.19 1.25
CA ASN A 129 7.46 -15.77 0.07
C ASN A 129 8.58 -14.91 -0.53
N THR A 130 8.48 -13.60 -0.41
CA THR A 130 9.42 -12.64 -1.04
C THR A 130 10.46 -12.09 -0.05
N GLY A 131 10.18 -12.13 1.25
CA GLY A 131 10.99 -11.52 2.30
C GLY A 131 11.01 -9.99 2.22
N LEU A 132 9.89 -9.38 1.88
CA LEU A 132 9.80 -7.94 1.69
C LEU A 132 8.86 -7.30 2.71
N THR A 133 9.21 -6.08 3.10
CA THR A 133 8.31 -5.20 3.85
C THR A 133 7.11 -4.80 2.99
N ASP A 134 6.03 -4.36 3.61
CA ASP A 134 4.85 -3.91 2.87
C ASP A 134 5.17 -2.80 1.86
N LYS A 135 6.00 -1.84 2.24
CA LYS A 135 6.43 -0.72 1.39
C LYS A 135 7.21 -1.17 0.13
N ALA A 136 7.85 -2.34 0.18
CA ALA A 136 8.65 -2.86 -0.92
C ALA A 136 7.85 -3.74 -1.91
N LEU A 137 6.62 -4.13 -1.59
CA LEU A 137 5.89 -5.13 -2.38
C LEU A 137 5.61 -4.69 -3.82
N TRP A 138 5.29 -3.42 -4.03
CA TRP A 138 5.01 -2.89 -5.36
C TRP A 138 6.22 -3.01 -6.30
N LEU A 139 7.46 -2.93 -5.76
CA LEU A 139 8.69 -3.06 -6.53
C LEU A 139 8.81 -4.41 -7.25
N THR A 140 8.16 -5.46 -6.71
CA THR A 140 8.12 -6.78 -7.36
C THR A 140 7.44 -6.75 -8.73
N THR A 141 6.50 -5.82 -8.91
CA THR A 141 5.76 -5.67 -10.16
C THR A 141 6.60 -5.03 -11.25
N LEU A 142 7.62 -4.23 -10.89
CA LEU A 142 8.56 -3.64 -11.84
C LEU A 142 9.32 -4.72 -12.64
N ASN A 143 9.58 -5.87 -12.01
CA ASN A 143 10.24 -7.01 -12.66
C ASN A 143 9.44 -7.61 -13.83
N LYS A 144 8.17 -7.22 -13.99
CA LYS A 144 7.29 -7.70 -15.06
C LYS A 144 7.14 -6.70 -16.20
N ILE A 145 7.70 -5.48 -16.07
CA ILE A 145 7.51 -4.40 -17.06
C ILE A 145 8.40 -4.61 -18.29
N TYR A 146 9.66 -5.02 -18.07
CA TYR A 146 10.61 -5.26 -19.15
C TYR A 146 11.22 -6.67 -19.07
N PRO A 147 10.42 -7.74 -19.15
CA PRO A 147 10.93 -9.10 -19.03
C PRO A 147 11.91 -9.45 -20.15
N GLU A 148 11.71 -8.91 -21.35
CA GLU A 148 12.57 -9.11 -22.54
C GLU A 148 13.96 -8.49 -22.39
N ARG A 149 14.12 -7.50 -21.52
CA ARG A 149 15.40 -6.84 -21.23
C ARG A 149 16.18 -7.54 -20.13
N GLY A 150 15.60 -8.56 -19.50
CA GLY A 150 16.18 -9.21 -18.32
C GLY A 150 16.28 -8.29 -17.11
N PHE A 151 15.49 -7.20 -17.08
CA PHE A 151 15.43 -6.31 -15.92
C PHE A 151 14.81 -7.02 -14.72
N LYS A 152 15.57 -7.11 -13.65
CA LYS A 152 15.11 -7.71 -12.40
C LYS A 152 15.77 -7.02 -11.21
N LEU A 153 14.94 -6.59 -10.25
CA LEU A 153 15.38 -6.16 -8.95
C LEU A 153 15.54 -7.37 -8.04
N THR A 154 16.65 -7.44 -7.34
CA THR A 154 16.88 -8.39 -6.26
C THR A 154 16.15 -7.95 -4.99
N ARG A 155 15.95 -8.87 -4.04
CA ARG A 155 15.37 -8.55 -2.73
C ARG A 155 16.13 -7.41 -2.02
N ILE A 156 17.46 -7.46 -2.02
CA ILE A 156 18.30 -6.44 -1.36
C ILE A 156 18.10 -5.07 -2.00
N GLU A 157 18.07 -5.00 -3.33
CA GLU A 157 17.81 -3.73 -4.05
C GLU A 157 16.42 -3.18 -3.72
N MET A 158 15.39 -4.03 -3.65
CA MET A 158 14.04 -3.62 -3.27
C MET A 158 13.96 -3.11 -1.82
N LEU A 159 14.66 -3.75 -0.89
CA LEU A 159 14.74 -3.31 0.50
C LEU A 159 15.48 -1.98 0.63
N ASN A 160 16.59 -1.80 -0.10
CA ASN A 160 17.33 -0.54 -0.12
C ASN A 160 16.47 0.60 -0.68
N ILE A 161 15.69 0.35 -1.74
CA ILE A 161 14.74 1.34 -2.27
C ILE A 161 13.68 1.66 -1.21
N SER A 162 13.05 0.65 -0.61
CA SER A 162 11.94 0.84 0.34
C SER A 162 12.34 1.53 1.65
N SER A 163 13.62 1.51 2.02
CA SER A 163 14.18 2.20 3.19
C SER A 163 14.76 3.58 2.88
N SER A 164 14.76 4.01 1.62
CA SER A 164 15.21 5.32 1.19
C SER A 164 14.06 6.31 1.05
N GLU A 165 14.37 7.59 0.85
CA GLU A 165 13.42 8.61 0.46
C GLU A 165 12.80 8.38 -0.94
N TYR A 166 13.48 7.59 -1.79
CA TYR A 166 13.05 7.25 -3.15
C TYR A 166 12.12 6.02 -3.20
N TYR A 167 11.48 5.63 -2.11
CA TYR A 167 10.63 4.43 -2.05
C TYR A 167 9.32 4.53 -2.85
N LYS A 168 8.89 5.75 -3.18
CA LYS A 168 7.68 6.00 -3.99
C LYS A 168 8.02 5.99 -5.48
N PRO A 169 7.09 5.52 -6.33
CA PRO A 169 7.32 5.47 -7.78
C PRO A 169 7.59 6.85 -8.39
N GLU A 170 6.97 7.90 -7.87
CA GLU A 170 7.15 9.28 -8.28
C GLU A 170 8.61 9.71 -8.12
N TYR A 171 9.19 9.52 -6.94
CA TYR A 171 10.58 9.90 -6.65
C TYR A 171 11.57 9.00 -7.38
N LEU A 172 11.28 7.69 -7.44
CA LEU A 172 12.15 6.73 -8.14
C LEU A 172 12.24 7.01 -9.65
N SER A 173 11.20 7.61 -10.23
CA SER A 173 11.09 7.92 -11.67
C SER A 173 11.69 9.27 -12.08
N GLN A 174 12.16 10.08 -11.13
CA GLN A 174 12.69 11.41 -11.41
C GLN A 174 13.99 11.36 -12.22
N GLY A 175 14.19 12.41 -13.04
CA GLY A 175 15.41 12.61 -13.81
C GLY A 175 16.45 13.48 -13.13
N GLU A 176 16.18 13.97 -11.92
CA GLU A 176 17.08 14.83 -11.14
C GLU A 176 18.36 14.11 -10.76
N GLN A 177 19.42 14.89 -10.59
CA GLN A 177 20.77 14.35 -10.34
C GLN A 177 20.82 13.47 -9.09
N GLU A 178 20.20 13.90 -7.99
CA GLU A 178 20.17 13.17 -6.72
C GLU A 178 19.50 11.79 -6.87
N ALA A 179 18.36 11.74 -7.56
CA ALA A 179 17.66 10.48 -7.82
C ALA A 179 18.45 9.56 -8.77
N GLU A 180 19.18 10.13 -9.73
CA GLU A 180 20.07 9.36 -10.61
C GLU A 180 21.27 8.81 -9.82
N GLU A 181 21.92 9.61 -8.99
CA GLU A 181 23.01 9.19 -8.13
C GLU A 181 22.59 8.05 -7.20
N PHE A 182 21.43 8.16 -6.56
CA PHE A 182 20.85 7.06 -5.77
C PHE A 182 20.72 5.78 -6.58
N ARG A 183 20.11 5.84 -7.76
CA ARG A 183 19.93 4.65 -8.62
C ARG A 183 21.25 4.07 -9.10
N LEU A 184 22.26 4.90 -9.36
CA LEU A 184 23.60 4.45 -9.76
C LEU A 184 24.32 3.78 -8.58
N GLU A 185 24.22 4.34 -7.39
CA GLU A 185 24.80 3.73 -6.18
C GLU A 185 24.17 2.38 -5.88
N LEU A 186 22.83 2.24 -6.05
CA LEU A 186 22.11 0.98 -5.89
C LEU A 186 22.69 -0.14 -6.78
N PHE A 187 23.19 0.23 -7.96
CA PHE A 187 23.68 -0.73 -8.96
C PHE A 187 25.19 -0.71 -9.18
N LYS A 188 25.96 -0.02 -8.34
CA LYS A 188 27.43 0.18 -8.51
C LYS A 188 28.23 -1.12 -8.72
N ASN A 189 27.78 -2.21 -8.11
CA ASN A 189 28.45 -3.52 -8.19
C ASN A 189 27.97 -4.39 -9.36
N ILE A 190 27.08 -3.88 -10.23
CA ILE A 190 26.52 -4.64 -11.35
C ILE A 190 27.35 -4.38 -12.61
N LYS A 191 27.85 -5.44 -13.22
CA LYS A 191 28.50 -5.40 -14.52
C LYS A 191 27.54 -5.90 -15.61
N PRO A 192 27.55 -5.37 -16.84
CA PRO A 192 28.52 -4.42 -17.37
C PRO A 192 28.13 -2.93 -17.26
N THR A 193 26.89 -2.55 -16.90
CA THR A 193 26.49 -1.13 -16.98
C THR A 193 25.46 -0.73 -15.89
N PRO A 194 25.92 -0.14 -14.76
CA PRO A 194 25.04 0.44 -13.74
C PRO A 194 24.03 1.44 -14.31
N HIS A 195 24.47 2.32 -15.22
CA HIS A 195 23.65 3.32 -15.90
C HIS A 195 22.46 2.69 -16.66
N LYS A 196 22.69 1.58 -17.36
CA LYS A 196 21.61 0.91 -18.10
C LYS A 196 20.50 0.40 -17.18
N LYS A 197 20.88 -0.23 -16.06
CA LYS A 197 19.93 -0.74 -15.09
C LYS A 197 19.23 0.40 -14.34
N SER A 198 19.95 1.48 -14.02
CA SER A 198 19.40 2.72 -13.45
C SER A 198 18.29 3.32 -14.33
N ASN A 199 18.58 3.48 -15.63
CA ASN A 199 17.61 3.99 -16.59
C ASN A 199 16.39 3.06 -16.72
N TRP A 200 16.60 1.76 -16.75
CA TRP A 200 15.47 0.79 -16.80
C TRP A 200 14.61 0.86 -15.54
N LEU A 201 15.20 1.05 -14.36
CA LEU A 201 14.44 1.22 -13.12
C LEU A 201 13.58 2.49 -13.16
N ARG A 202 14.17 3.62 -13.57
CA ARG A 202 13.44 4.88 -13.75
C ARG A 202 12.26 4.71 -14.71
N ASP A 203 12.54 4.14 -15.90
CA ASP A 203 11.53 3.96 -16.93
C ASP A 203 10.46 2.94 -16.50
N ALA A 204 10.84 1.88 -15.76
CA ALA A 204 9.89 0.92 -15.22
C ALA A 204 8.97 1.56 -14.16
N ALA A 205 9.49 2.44 -13.30
CA ALA A 205 8.68 3.18 -12.33
C ALA A 205 7.67 4.12 -13.04
N LYS A 206 8.08 4.81 -14.11
CA LYS A 206 7.17 5.62 -14.94
C LYS A 206 6.06 4.80 -15.56
N VAL A 207 6.41 3.70 -16.24
CA VAL A 207 5.43 2.80 -16.87
C VAL A 207 4.50 2.19 -15.83
N TRP A 208 5.02 1.82 -14.67
CA TRP A 208 4.19 1.30 -13.58
C TRP A 208 3.14 2.32 -13.15
N LYS A 209 3.53 3.60 -12.95
CA LYS A 209 2.61 4.67 -12.55
C LYS A 209 1.54 4.93 -13.62
N ILE A 210 1.92 4.98 -14.90
CA ILE A 210 0.97 5.11 -16.02
C ILE A 210 -0.03 3.94 -16.00
N ASN A 211 0.47 2.71 -15.85
CA ASN A 211 -0.39 1.53 -15.78
C ASN A 211 -1.32 1.57 -14.55
N GLN A 212 -0.86 2.08 -13.40
CA GLN A 212 -1.73 2.26 -12.23
C GLN A 212 -2.85 3.26 -12.52
N ARG A 213 -2.55 4.39 -13.15
CA ARG A 213 -3.57 5.39 -13.55
C ARG A 213 -4.59 4.80 -14.53
N SER A 214 -4.14 4.11 -15.58
CA SER A 214 -5.01 3.57 -16.62
C SER A 214 -5.86 2.40 -16.14
N LEU A 215 -5.33 1.52 -15.30
CA LEU A 215 -6.03 0.32 -14.80
C LEU A 215 -6.83 0.58 -13.52
N ALA A 216 -6.56 1.68 -12.81
CA ALA A 216 -7.21 1.98 -11.55
C ALA A 216 -8.71 2.22 -11.74
N ALA A 217 -9.09 3.00 -12.75
CA ALA A 217 -10.49 3.31 -13.06
C ALA A 217 -11.32 2.03 -13.24
N GLU A 218 -10.85 1.11 -14.11
CA GLU A 218 -11.55 -0.18 -14.33
C GLU A 218 -11.65 -1.01 -13.05
N ARG A 219 -10.55 -1.12 -12.30
CA ARG A 219 -10.51 -1.88 -11.03
C ARG A 219 -11.48 -1.30 -10.00
N HIS A 220 -11.51 0.04 -9.86
CA HIS A 220 -12.36 0.70 -8.87
C HIS A 220 -13.83 0.63 -9.27
N VAL A 221 -14.16 0.79 -10.55
CA VAL A 221 -15.52 0.58 -11.06
C VAL A 221 -16.02 -0.85 -10.81
N LEU A 222 -15.18 -1.86 -11.09
CA LEU A 222 -15.52 -3.26 -10.81
C LEU A 222 -15.69 -3.56 -9.30
N LYS A 223 -14.87 -2.96 -8.44
CA LYS A 223 -15.00 -3.11 -6.98
C LYS A 223 -16.21 -2.37 -6.45
N SER A 224 -16.48 -1.14 -6.93
CA SER A 224 -17.60 -0.32 -6.50
C SER A 224 -18.96 -0.92 -6.87
N LYS A 225 -19.03 -1.72 -7.93
CA LYS A 225 -20.20 -2.50 -8.28
C LYS A 225 -20.66 -3.41 -7.14
N LYS A 226 -19.74 -3.99 -6.38
CA LYS A 226 -20.07 -4.88 -5.26
C LYS A 226 -20.74 -4.16 -4.08
N ILE A 227 -20.53 -2.85 -3.98
CA ILE A 227 -21.11 -1.98 -2.93
C ILE A 227 -22.19 -1.04 -3.48
N GLY A 228 -22.60 -1.22 -4.75
CA GLY A 228 -23.73 -0.49 -5.35
C GLY A 228 -23.38 0.89 -5.94
N PHE A 229 -22.09 1.26 -6.06
CA PHE A 229 -21.65 2.61 -6.49
C PHE A 229 -20.93 2.62 -7.85
N GLU A 230 -21.19 1.63 -8.72
CA GLU A 230 -20.54 1.52 -10.05
C GLU A 230 -20.68 2.81 -10.89
N LYS A 231 -21.90 3.36 -10.96
CA LYS A 231 -22.18 4.54 -11.77
C LYS A 231 -21.39 5.78 -11.28
N GLN A 232 -21.33 5.97 -9.97
CA GLN A 232 -20.69 7.13 -9.36
C GLN A 232 -19.16 7.10 -9.59
N PHE A 233 -18.54 5.94 -9.39
CA PHE A 233 -17.12 5.77 -9.68
C PHE A 233 -16.79 5.91 -11.16
N LYS A 234 -17.66 5.38 -12.05
CA LYS A 234 -17.50 5.56 -13.50
C LYS A 234 -17.55 7.05 -13.86
N THR A 235 -18.57 7.77 -13.39
CA THR A 235 -18.69 9.20 -13.61
C THR A 235 -17.49 9.96 -13.10
N TYR A 236 -16.97 9.65 -11.91
CA TYR A 236 -15.78 10.28 -11.34
C TYR A 236 -14.54 10.15 -12.23
N TYR A 237 -14.32 8.99 -12.85
CA TYR A 237 -13.15 8.79 -13.73
C TYR A 237 -13.32 9.40 -15.12
N ASP A 238 -14.55 9.45 -15.65
CA ASP A 238 -14.84 9.94 -16.99
C ASP A 238 -14.96 11.48 -17.02
N ALA A 239 -15.34 12.12 -15.91
CA ALA A 239 -15.64 13.53 -15.81
C ALA A 239 -14.38 14.43 -15.84
N ARG A 240 -14.57 15.68 -16.27
CA ARG A 240 -13.54 16.73 -16.29
C ARG A 240 -14.19 18.10 -15.98
N GLY A 241 -13.38 19.05 -15.48
CA GLY A 241 -13.86 20.39 -15.14
C GLY A 241 -15.02 20.34 -14.14
N ILE A 242 -16.07 21.11 -14.40
CA ILE A 242 -17.25 21.22 -13.53
C ILE A 242 -17.93 19.86 -13.29
N GLU A 243 -17.95 18.98 -14.28
CA GLU A 243 -18.52 17.63 -14.12
C GLU A 243 -17.69 16.80 -13.14
N TYR A 244 -16.37 17.01 -13.10
CA TYR A 244 -15.49 16.35 -12.15
C TYR A 244 -15.74 16.83 -10.72
N GLU A 245 -15.93 18.15 -10.52
CA GLU A 245 -16.33 18.72 -9.24
C GLU A 245 -17.63 18.10 -8.73
N GLN A 246 -18.67 18.04 -9.60
CA GLN A 246 -19.95 17.41 -9.25
C GLN A 246 -19.79 15.92 -8.90
N ALA A 247 -18.98 15.19 -9.64
CA ALA A 247 -18.72 13.79 -9.35
C ALA A 247 -17.97 13.60 -8.01
N PHE A 248 -17.04 14.50 -7.70
CA PHE A 248 -16.34 14.52 -6.42
C PHE A 248 -17.31 14.80 -5.26
N GLU A 249 -18.18 15.82 -5.37
CA GLU A 249 -19.21 16.14 -4.39
C GLU A 249 -20.13 14.95 -4.09
N VAL A 250 -20.52 14.20 -5.14
CA VAL A 250 -21.32 12.98 -4.98
C VAL A 250 -20.56 11.93 -4.16
N LEU A 251 -19.27 11.71 -4.43
CA LEU A 251 -18.47 10.74 -3.68
C LEU A 251 -18.23 11.18 -2.23
N LEU A 252 -18.02 12.47 -1.96
CA LEU A 252 -17.92 13.00 -0.59
C LEU A 252 -19.22 12.76 0.18
N SER A 253 -20.37 13.05 -0.43
CA SER A 253 -21.69 12.87 0.17
C SER A 253 -21.96 11.40 0.49
N LEU A 254 -21.60 10.47 -0.39
CA LEU A 254 -21.71 9.03 -0.16
C LEU A 254 -20.81 8.55 0.98
N ALA A 255 -19.63 9.16 1.10
CA ALA A 255 -18.65 8.86 2.14
C ALA A 255 -18.95 9.58 3.47
N GLU A 256 -20.07 10.32 3.55
CA GLU A 256 -20.49 11.11 4.71
C GLU A 256 -19.42 12.13 5.17
N ILE A 257 -18.63 12.65 4.22
CA ILE A 257 -17.64 13.69 4.48
C ILE A 257 -18.31 15.05 4.32
N ASN A 258 -18.30 15.86 5.38
CA ASN A 258 -18.82 17.21 5.34
C ASN A 258 -17.89 18.11 4.52
N TYR A 259 -18.47 18.95 3.67
CA TYR A 259 -17.70 19.90 2.89
C TYR A 259 -18.45 21.24 2.70
N ILE A 260 -17.69 22.29 2.49
CA ILE A 260 -18.18 23.60 2.08
C ILE A 260 -17.55 23.93 0.73
N LYS A 261 -18.35 24.25 -0.28
CA LYS A 261 -17.85 24.77 -1.55
C LYS A 261 -17.48 26.25 -1.37
N LEU A 262 -16.21 26.58 -1.55
CA LEU A 262 -15.66 27.92 -1.34
C LEU A 262 -15.70 28.75 -2.63
N ASP A 263 -15.44 28.13 -3.79
CA ASP A 263 -15.60 28.76 -5.09
C ASP A 263 -17.07 28.66 -5.55
N ASP A 264 -17.78 29.78 -5.42
CA ASP A 264 -19.17 29.94 -5.89
C ASP A 264 -19.26 30.59 -7.29
N GLY A 265 -18.13 30.66 -8.00
CA GLY A 265 -18.01 31.32 -9.30
C GLY A 265 -18.01 32.87 -9.25
N LYS A 266 -18.12 33.48 -8.06
CA LYS A 266 -18.09 34.93 -7.85
C LYS A 266 -16.78 35.41 -7.24
N ARG A 267 -16.00 34.50 -6.66
CA ARG A 267 -14.76 34.77 -5.94
C ARG A 267 -13.58 34.27 -6.77
N THR A 268 -12.93 35.18 -7.48
CA THR A 268 -11.77 34.85 -8.31
C THR A 268 -10.60 34.34 -7.45
N GLY A 269 -10.18 33.11 -7.67
CA GLY A 269 -9.01 32.51 -7.02
C GLY A 269 -9.27 32.02 -5.59
N ALA A 270 -10.53 31.77 -5.23
CA ALA A 270 -10.86 31.00 -4.02
C ALA A 270 -10.49 29.52 -4.21
N PRO A 271 -10.11 28.81 -3.13
CA PRO A 271 -10.00 27.34 -3.20
C PRO A 271 -11.36 26.72 -3.48
N ASP A 272 -11.40 25.51 -4.01
CA ASP A 272 -12.66 24.85 -4.37
C ASP A 272 -13.48 24.43 -3.16
N TYR A 273 -12.84 23.77 -2.18
CA TYR A 273 -13.54 23.15 -1.05
C TYR A 273 -12.80 23.29 0.28
N LEU A 274 -13.59 23.31 1.36
CA LEU A 274 -13.15 23.05 2.73
C LEU A 274 -13.79 21.73 3.18
N LEU A 275 -12.99 20.73 3.48
CA LEU A 275 -13.45 19.43 4.01
C LEU A 275 -13.33 19.42 5.52
N SER A 276 -14.40 18.97 6.21
CA SER A 276 -14.45 18.86 7.65
C SER A 276 -14.56 17.40 8.08
N PHE A 277 -13.69 17.01 8.99
CA PHE A 277 -13.62 15.66 9.57
C PHE A 277 -13.91 15.71 11.06
N THR A 278 -14.52 14.66 11.59
CA THR A 278 -14.80 14.59 13.02
C THR A 278 -13.50 14.56 13.83
N ASN A 279 -13.35 15.49 14.77
CA ASN A 279 -12.19 15.62 15.67
C ASN A 279 -10.84 15.89 14.98
N SER A 280 -10.84 16.36 13.74
CA SER A 280 -9.62 16.71 13.01
C SER A 280 -9.73 18.11 12.40
N PRO A 281 -8.63 18.83 12.19
CA PRO A 281 -8.64 20.14 11.52
C PRO A 281 -9.19 20.04 10.10
N ASP A 282 -9.84 21.11 9.65
CA ASP A 282 -10.35 21.20 8.28
C ASP A 282 -9.20 21.20 7.27
N ILE A 283 -9.45 20.62 6.09
CA ILE A 283 -8.52 20.57 4.96
C ILE A 283 -9.05 21.41 3.81
N VAL A 284 -8.22 22.29 3.27
CA VAL A 284 -8.52 23.05 2.05
C VAL A 284 -8.17 22.20 0.83
N VAL A 285 -9.10 22.09 -0.12
CA VAL A 285 -8.93 21.25 -1.31
C VAL A 285 -9.11 22.08 -2.58
N GLU A 286 -8.21 21.86 -3.51
CA GLU A 286 -8.25 22.39 -4.88
C GLU A 286 -8.30 21.23 -5.87
N LEU A 287 -9.14 21.32 -6.88
CA LEU A 287 -9.30 20.33 -7.95
C LEU A 287 -8.62 20.82 -9.23
N LYS A 288 -7.69 20.04 -9.75
CA LYS A 288 -7.02 20.34 -11.02
C LYS A 288 -7.20 19.21 -12.01
N THR A 289 -7.90 19.49 -13.10
CA THR A 289 -8.12 18.52 -14.18
C THR A 289 -7.37 18.92 -15.45
N LYS A 290 -6.81 17.94 -16.15
CA LYS A 290 -6.18 18.10 -17.46
C LYS A 290 -6.79 17.10 -18.46
N LEU A 291 -6.78 17.46 -19.73
CA LEU A 291 -7.30 16.61 -20.81
C LEU A 291 -6.25 15.58 -21.25
N GLY A 292 -6.70 14.38 -21.56
CA GLY A 292 -5.85 13.30 -22.06
C GLY A 292 -4.81 12.84 -21.03
N GLU A 293 -3.58 12.66 -21.47
CA GLU A 293 -2.44 12.25 -20.63
C GLU A 293 -1.65 13.41 -20.03
N ASN A 294 -2.10 14.67 -20.25
CA ASN A 294 -1.43 15.82 -19.70
C ASN A 294 -1.50 15.82 -18.18
N LEU A 295 -0.38 16.13 -17.55
CA LEU A 295 -0.23 16.16 -16.10
C LEU A 295 -0.34 17.59 -15.57
N VAL A 296 -0.76 17.72 -14.32
CA VAL A 296 -0.79 19.01 -13.61
C VAL A 296 0.65 19.44 -13.34
N ASP A 297 0.97 20.67 -13.72
CA ASP A 297 2.28 21.28 -13.52
C ASP A 297 2.44 21.86 -12.10
N PHE A 298 3.63 22.44 -11.83
CA PHE A 298 3.96 23.02 -10.53
C PHE A 298 2.99 24.13 -10.13
N ASN A 299 2.66 25.05 -11.05
CA ASN A 299 1.78 26.17 -10.74
C ASN A 299 0.39 25.67 -10.38
N GLY A 300 -0.19 24.79 -11.19
CA GLY A 300 -1.49 24.19 -10.90
C GLY A 300 -1.51 23.41 -9.58
N ALA A 301 -0.41 22.69 -9.25
CA ALA A 301 -0.32 21.92 -8.03
C ALA A 301 -0.19 22.79 -6.76
N THR A 302 0.38 23.99 -6.86
CA THR A 302 0.65 24.89 -5.71
C THR A 302 -0.32 26.05 -5.56
N ASP A 303 -1.20 26.30 -6.51
CA ASP A 303 -2.18 27.41 -6.49
C ASP A 303 -3.00 27.45 -5.21
N VAL A 304 -3.36 26.29 -4.66
CA VAL A 304 -4.13 26.17 -3.42
C VAL A 304 -3.47 26.87 -2.23
N LEU A 305 -2.14 26.89 -2.15
CA LEU A 305 -1.44 27.56 -1.05
C LEU A 305 -1.69 29.05 -1.06
N ARG A 306 -1.57 29.67 -2.24
CA ARG A 306 -1.85 31.11 -2.39
C ARG A 306 -3.32 31.41 -2.17
N ALA A 307 -4.21 30.59 -2.73
CA ALA A 307 -5.65 30.73 -2.54
C ALA A 307 -6.04 30.62 -1.07
N SER A 308 -5.52 29.63 -0.33
CA SER A 308 -5.80 29.47 1.09
C SER A 308 -5.36 30.67 1.94
N GLU A 309 -4.20 31.25 1.66
CA GLU A 309 -3.72 32.47 2.34
C GLU A 309 -4.61 33.68 2.09
N LEU A 310 -4.99 33.91 0.83
CA LEU A 310 -5.82 35.04 0.44
C LEU A 310 -7.22 35.01 1.06
N TYR A 311 -7.75 33.81 1.33
CA TYR A 311 -9.10 33.62 1.83
C TYR A 311 -9.17 33.29 3.33
N GLY A 312 -8.05 33.42 4.06
CA GLY A 312 -8.01 33.25 5.51
C GLY A 312 -7.88 31.82 6.00
N TYR A 313 -7.47 30.90 5.13
CA TYR A 313 -7.22 29.48 5.45
C TYR A 313 -5.71 29.15 5.52
N GLY A 314 -4.87 30.18 5.78
CA GLY A 314 -3.41 30.04 5.76
C GLY A 314 -2.84 29.02 6.74
N ASP A 315 -3.55 28.73 7.83
CA ASP A 315 -3.14 27.74 8.84
C ASP A 315 -3.63 26.30 8.53
N ASN A 316 -4.55 26.16 7.57
CA ASN A 316 -5.10 24.86 7.22
C ASN A 316 -4.12 24.05 6.35
N PHE A 317 -4.17 22.73 6.49
CA PHE A 317 -3.50 21.83 5.57
C PHE A 317 -4.18 21.88 4.20
N CYS A 318 -3.39 21.88 3.13
CA CYS A 318 -3.87 22.02 1.76
C CYS A 318 -3.70 20.69 1.00
N VAL A 319 -4.66 20.38 0.14
CA VAL A 319 -4.62 19.24 -0.76
C VAL A 319 -4.93 19.70 -2.18
N THR A 320 -4.08 19.34 -3.14
CA THR A 320 -4.42 19.47 -4.55
C THR A 320 -4.74 18.09 -5.12
N LEU A 321 -5.98 17.91 -5.55
CA LEU A 321 -6.43 16.71 -6.24
C LEU A 321 -6.17 16.86 -7.75
N CYS A 322 -5.23 16.09 -8.26
CA CYS A 322 -4.79 16.12 -9.65
C CYS A 322 -5.40 14.97 -10.46
N HIS A 323 -6.12 15.30 -11.54
CA HIS A 323 -6.69 14.31 -12.44
C HIS A 323 -6.28 14.57 -13.89
N PRO A 324 -5.64 13.63 -14.60
CA PRO A 324 -5.35 12.24 -14.20
C PRO A 324 -4.18 12.09 -13.22
N GLY A 325 -3.32 13.08 -13.08
CA GLY A 325 -2.18 13.05 -12.17
C GLY A 325 -1.29 14.30 -12.27
N VAL A 326 -0.20 14.31 -11.54
CA VAL A 326 0.77 15.41 -11.43
C VAL A 326 2.09 15.06 -12.11
N ASP A 327 2.82 16.07 -12.59
CA ASP A 327 4.19 15.89 -13.07
C ASP A 327 5.11 15.48 -11.90
N PRO A 328 5.82 14.34 -11.98
CA PRO A 328 6.65 13.86 -10.88
C PRO A 328 7.73 14.83 -10.39
N SER A 329 8.20 15.75 -11.25
CA SER A 329 9.22 16.75 -10.87
C SER A 329 8.72 17.77 -9.84
N VAL A 330 7.41 17.87 -9.66
CA VAL A 330 6.77 18.82 -8.72
C VAL A 330 6.91 18.35 -7.27
N LEU A 331 6.92 17.04 -7.03
CA LEU A 331 6.76 16.42 -5.72
C LEU A 331 7.88 16.73 -4.71
N PRO A 332 9.18 16.75 -5.07
CA PRO A 332 10.25 17.03 -4.11
C PRO A 332 10.18 18.43 -3.51
N ILE A 333 9.66 19.39 -4.28
CA ILE A 333 9.51 20.78 -3.82
C ILE A 333 8.33 20.87 -2.84
N ILE A 334 7.24 20.16 -3.15
CA ILE A 334 6.03 20.17 -2.34
C ILE A 334 6.25 19.49 -0.99
N GLU A 335 7.01 18.40 -0.95
CA GLU A 335 7.35 17.72 0.31
C GLU A 335 8.03 18.65 1.30
N LYS A 336 8.91 19.54 0.81
CA LYS A 336 9.58 20.57 1.64
C LYS A 336 8.63 21.65 2.18
N CYS A 337 7.47 21.83 1.56
CA CYS A 337 6.46 22.80 2.01
C CYS A 337 5.84 22.43 3.37
N GLY A 338 5.73 21.14 3.68
CA GLY A 338 5.23 20.63 4.97
C GLY A 338 3.72 20.76 5.19
N ARG A 339 2.97 21.51 4.36
CA ARG A 339 1.52 21.69 4.54
C ARG A 339 0.68 21.49 3.26
N LEU A 340 1.27 20.90 2.25
CA LEU A 340 0.60 20.57 0.99
C LEU A 340 0.76 19.09 0.67
N SER A 341 -0.35 18.44 0.37
CA SER A 341 -0.40 17.10 -0.20
C SER A 341 -0.91 17.13 -1.63
N ILE A 342 -0.28 16.36 -2.49
CA ILE A 342 -0.76 16.09 -3.84
C ILE A 342 -1.38 14.70 -3.87
N VAL A 343 -2.61 14.62 -4.32
CA VAL A 343 -3.36 13.37 -4.45
C VAL A 343 -3.75 13.19 -5.89
N GLU A 344 -3.42 12.05 -6.49
CA GLU A 344 -3.91 11.75 -7.83
C GLU A 344 -5.33 11.17 -7.79
N GLY A 345 -6.12 11.40 -8.83
CA GLY A 345 -7.51 11.00 -8.86
C GLY A 345 -7.74 9.50 -8.61
N HIS A 346 -6.80 8.63 -9.05
CA HIS A 346 -6.91 7.20 -8.81
C HIS A 346 -6.55 6.80 -7.36
N ASP A 347 -5.65 7.51 -6.70
CA ASP A 347 -5.30 7.28 -5.30
C ASP A 347 -6.48 7.66 -4.39
N LEU A 348 -7.12 8.82 -4.64
CA LEU A 348 -8.33 9.20 -3.93
C LEU A 348 -9.47 8.20 -4.19
N GLY A 349 -9.62 7.73 -5.43
CA GLY A 349 -10.61 6.71 -5.76
C GLY A 349 -10.45 5.41 -4.97
N GLU A 350 -9.22 4.92 -4.74
CA GLU A 350 -8.96 3.77 -3.87
C GLU A 350 -9.28 4.11 -2.40
N ALA A 351 -8.92 5.30 -1.91
CA ALA A 351 -9.20 5.74 -0.55
C ALA A 351 -10.71 5.79 -0.26
N LEU A 352 -11.48 6.45 -1.13
CA LEU A 352 -12.93 6.53 -1.02
C LEU A 352 -13.61 5.17 -1.13
N LEU A 353 -13.11 4.30 -2.03
CA LEU A 353 -13.62 2.94 -2.14
C LEU A 353 -13.38 2.13 -0.86
N ARG A 354 -12.22 2.29 -0.21
CA ARG A 354 -11.95 1.66 1.10
C ARG A 354 -12.85 2.23 2.19
N LEU A 355 -13.06 3.52 2.22
CA LEU A 355 -13.95 4.18 3.18
C LEU A 355 -15.39 3.65 3.03
N LEU A 356 -15.94 3.69 1.82
CA LEU A 356 -17.29 3.21 1.49
C LEU A 356 -17.49 1.71 1.73
N SER A 357 -16.43 0.92 1.69
CA SER A 357 -16.48 -0.52 2.00
C SER A 357 -16.11 -0.84 3.46
N GLY A 358 -15.96 0.16 4.32
CA GLY A 358 -15.63 -0.01 5.75
C GLY A 358 -14.20 -0.49 6.03
N ASN A 359 -13.30 -0.35 5.04
CA ASN A 359 -11.88 -0.75 5.16
C ASN A 359 -10.95 0.42 5.49
N LEU A 360 -11.49 1.61 5.66
CA LEU A 360 -10.80 2.83 6.06
C LEU A 360 -11.76 3.64 6.92
N THR A 361 -11.25 4.34 7.93
CA THR A 361 -12.05 5.30 8.72
C THR A 361 -11.86 6.72 8.18
N GLN A 362 -12.74 7.65 8.54
CA GLN A 362 -12.57 9.07 8.19
C GLN A 362 -11.30 9.66 8.82
N GLU A 363 -10.95 9.26 10.04
CA GLU A 363 -9.72 9.68 10.69
C GLU A 363 -8.47 9.20 9.93
N GLN A 364 -8.46 7.94 9.48
CA GLN A 364 -7.37 7.40 8.66
C GLN A 364 -7.30 8.08 7.29
N LEU A 365 -8.45 8.43 6.70
CA LEU A 365 -8.48 9.22 5.45
C LEU A 365 -7.89 10.60 5.67
N TRP A 366 -8.24 11.28 6.77
CA TRP A 366 -7.68 12.58 7.12
C TRP A 366 -6.16 12.51 7.31
N GLN A 367 -5.66 11.52 8.07
CA GLN A 367 -4.23 11.31 8.28
C GLN A 367 -3.49 11.10 6.95
N TRP A 368 -4.08 10.31 6.05
CA TRP A 368 -3.51 10.06 4.74
C TRP A 368 -3.51 11.31 3.84
N LEU A 369 -4.59 12.07 3.82
CA LEU A 369 -4.67 13.34 3.07
C LEU A 369 -3.69 14.39 3.60
N SER A 370 -3.31 14.31 4.87
CA SER A 370 -2.39 15.24 5.53
C SER A 370 -0.91 14.84 5.43
N ILE A 371 -0.56 13.87 4.56
CA ILE A 371 0.84 13.52 4.28
C ILE A 371 1.44 14.58 3.36
N PRO A 372 2.48 15.33 3.79
CA PRO A 372 3.16 16.28 2.91
C PRO A 372 3.79 15.58 1.69
N GLY A 373 3.74 16.22 0.54
CA GLY A 373 4.24 15.66 -0.70
C GLY A 373 3.19 14.83 -1.45
N ALA A 374 3.49 13.59 -1.85
CA ALA A 374 2.55 12.71 -2.54
C ALA A 374 1.83 11.78 -1.55
N ALA A 375 0.52 11.88 -1.44
CA ALA A 375 -0.30 10.87 -0.76
C ALA A 375 -0.76 9.82 -1.77
N SER A 376 -0.13 8.66 -1.76
CA SER A 376 -0.41 7.57 -2.69
C SER A 376 -1.23 6.45 -2.05
N ALA A 377 -1.89 5.64 -2.88
CA ALA A 377 -2.69 4.52 -2.40
C ALA A 377 -1.87 3.46 -1.65
N GLU A 378 -0.54 3.42 -1.88
CA GLU A 378 0.40 2.55 -1.18
C GLU A 378 0.59 2.96 0.29
N ASP A 379 0.39 4.24 0.62
CA ASP A 379 0.49 4.77 1.99
C ASP A 379 -0.83 4.60 2.77
N LEU A 380 -1.92 4.21 2.12
CA LEU A 380 -3.19 3.99 2.81
C LEU A 380 -3.06 2.87 3.85
N PRO A 381 -3.47 3.12 5.10
CA PRO A 381 -3.40 2.11 6.14
C PRO A 381 -4.27 0.91 5.78
N MET A 382 -3.84 -0.25 6.24
CA MET A 382 -4.67 -1.45 6.22
C MET A 382 -5.50 -1.46 7.50
N LYS A 383 -6.75 -1.96 7.41
CA LYS A 383 -7.58 -2.17 8.60
C LYS A 383 -6.81 -3.11 9.55
N GLU A 384 -6.58 -2.65 10.77
CA GLU A 384 -6.04 -3.49 11.83
C GLU A 384 -7.14 -4.43 12.33
N TYR A 385 -6.82 -5.69 12.49
CA TYR A 385 -7.69 -6.64 13.18
C TYR A 385 -7.22 -6.76 14.62
N SER A 386 -8.03 -6.27 15.56
CA SER A 386 -7.92 -6.68 16.95
C SER A 386 -8.71 -7.97 17.11
N PHE A 387 -8.03 -9.04 17.42
CA PHE A 387 -8.67 -10.26 17.93
C PHE A 387 -8.91 -10.01 19.43
N ASN A 388 -10.13 -9.63 19.78
CA ASN A 388 -10.57 -9.60 21.17
C ASN A 388 -10.89 -11.02 21.65
#